data_aae0cf16dfcc165468ec6bcc1c2db0f3
#
_entry.id   aae0cf16dfcc165468ec6bcc1c2db0f3
#
_cell.length_a   1.000
_cell.length_b   1.000
_cell.length_c   1.000
_cell.angle_alpha   90.00
_cell.angle_beta   90.00
_cell.angle_gamma   90.00
#
_symmetry.space_group_name_H-M   'P 1'
#
loop_
_entity.id
_entity.type
_entity.pdbx_description
1 polymer ?
#
loop_
_entity_poly.entity_id
_entity_poly.type
_entity_poly.pdbx_seq_one_letter_code
_entity_poly.pdbx_strand_id
1 'polypeptide(L)'
;CVRLVGSEMCIRDRSSGKTTLTLQIIAQCQKEGGTCAFIDAEHALDPQYAEKLGVNVDELLLSQPDTGEQALEVADMLVKSKSVDLVIIDSVAALVPRAEIEGEMGDHHVGLQARLMSQALRKITGNIQRSGATVVFINQIRMKIGVMFGSPETTTGGNACLLYTSPSPRDAHK
;
A
#
# COMPACT_ATOMS: atom_id res chain seq x y z
N CYS A 1 -7.27 -4.64 -3.98
CA CYS A 1 -6.57 -3.84 -4.99
C CYS A 1 -5.09 -3.80 -4.70
N VAL A 2 -4.29 -4.01 -5.70
CA VAL A 2 -2.86 -3.71 -5.70
C VAL A 2 -2.69 -2.44 -6.52
N ARG A 3 -2.03 -1.45 -5.97
CA ARG A 3 -1.85 -0.16 -6.60
C ARG A 3 -0.37 0.14 -6.76
N LEU A 4 0.04 0.27 -8.01
CA LEU A 4 1.31 0.86 -8.41
C LEU A 4 1.09 2.37 -8.60
N VAL A 5 2.01 3.20 -8.20
CA VAL A 5 1.97 4.62 -8.60
C VAL A 5 2.17 4.67 -10.11
N GLY A 6 1.09 4.92 -10.84
CA GLY A 6 1.04 4.89 -12.30
C GLY A 6 0.13 3.83 -12.94
N SER A 7 -0.29 2.78 -12.20
CA SER A 7 -1.27 1.81 -12.68
C SER A 7 -2.06 1.19 -11.53
N GLU A 8 -3.31 0.84 -11.77
CA GLU A 8 -4.17 0.15 -10.81
C GLU A 8 -4.50 -1.26 -11.30
N MET A 9 -4.32 -2.24 -10.41
CA MET A 9 -4.82 -3.57 -10.62
C MET A 9 -5.72 -3.96 -9.44
N CYS A 10 -7.03 -4.06 -9.70
CA CYS A 10 -8.00 -4.45 -8.69
C CYS A 10 -8.22 -5.96 -8.78
N ILE A 11 -7.80 -6.68 -7.74
CA ILE A 11 -8.08 -8.09 -7.56
C ILE A 11 -9.11 -8.20 -6.44
N ARG A 12 -10.29 -8.72 -6.74
CA ARG A 12 -11.40 -8.89 -5.79
C ARG A 12 -11.09 -10.02 -4.81
N ASP A 13 -11.47 -9.84 -3.57
CA ASP A 13 -11.59 -10.80 -2.47
C ASP A 13 -10.36 -11.10 -1.60
N ARG A 14 -10.66 -11.49 -0.35
CA ARG A 14 -9.74 -12.18 0.54
C ARG A 14 -9.28 -13.46 -0.17
N SER A 15 -8.02 -13.81 -0.08
CA SER A 15 -7.40 -14.96 -0.77
C SER A 15 -7.28 -14.82 -2.30
N SER A 16 -7.36 -13.62 -2.84
CA SER A 16 -7.29 -13.37 -4.28
C SER A 16 -5.85 -13.29 -4.83
N GLY A 17 -4.85 -13.73 -4.05
CA GLY A 17 -3.46 -13.76 -4.51
C GLY A 17 -2.74 -12.41 -4.53
N LYS A 18 -3.25 -11.39 -3.82
CA LYS A 18 -2.61 -10.05 -3.76
C LYS A 18 -1.18 -10.13 -3.23
N THR A 19 -1.01 -10.76 -2.07
CA THR A 19 0.32 -10.97 -1.47
C THR A 19 1.21 -11.85 -2.36
N THR A 20 0.66 -12.90 -2.96
CA THR A 20 1.38 -13.74 -3.93
C THR A 20 1.91 -12.92 -5.11
N LEU A 21 1.06 -12.06 -5.69
CA LEU A 21 1.45 -11.20 -6.79
C LEU A 21 2.55 -10.23 -6.39
N THR A 22 2.43 -9.59 -5.22
CA THR A 22 3.45 -8.64 -4.76
C THR A 22 4.78 -9.31 -4.44
N LEU A 23 4.76 -10.54 -3.89
CA LEU A 23 5.97 -11.34 -3.70
C LEU A 23 6.63 -11.71 -5.03
N GLN A 24 5.86 -12.02 -6.08
CA GLN A 24 6.41 -12.24 -7.41
C GLN A 24 7.02 -10.96 -8.02
N ILE A 25 6.42 -9.79 -7.77
CA ILE A 25 7.00 -8.51 -8.19
C ILE A 25 8.33 -8.26 -7.47
N ILE A 26 8.42 -8.55 -6.15
CA ILE A 26 9.67 -8.47 -5.40
C ILE A 26 10.72 -9.41 -6.01
N ALA A 27 10.38 -10.68 -6.21
CA ALA A 27 11.29 -11.66 -6.77
C ALA A 27 11.84 -11.22 -8.14
N GLN A 28 11.00 -10.63 -8.97
CA GLN A 28 11.43 -10.12 -10.27
C GLN A 28 12.32 -8.89 -10.14
N CYS A 29 11.98 -7.96 -9.26
CA CYS A 29 12.79 -6.77 -8.99
C CYS A 29 14.18 -7.15 -8.46
N GLN A 30 14.26 -8.08 -7.51
CA GLN A 30 15.55 -8.59 -6.99
C GLN A 30 16.39 -9.30 -8.07
N LYS A 31 15.76 -10.06 -8.97
CA LYS A 31 16.47 -10.67 -10.12
C LYS A 31 17.12 -9.66 -11.04
N GLU A 32 16.55 -8.47 -11.15
CA GLU A 32 17.10 -7.36 -11.92
C GLU A 32 18.10 -6.51 -11.10
N GLY A 33 18.43 -6.93 -9.88
CA GLY A 33 19.38 -6.25 -8.98
C GLY A 33 18.77 -5.09 -8.18
N GLY A 34 17.44 -4.97 -8.18
CA GLY A 34 16.74 -3.91 -7.44
C GLY A 34 16.59 -4.25 -5.96
N THR A 35 16.66 -3.21 -5.12
CA THR A 35 16.46 -3.31 -3.68
C THR A 35 14.99 -3.15 -3.33
N CYS A 36 14.45 -4.12 -2.56
CA CYS A 36 13.04 -4.17 -2.23
C CYS A 36 12.80 -4.03 -0.72
N ALA A 37 11.73 -3.32 -0.36
CA ALA A 37 11.23 -3.21 0.99
C ALA A 37 9.78 -3.70 1.07
N PHE A 38 9.45 -4.43 2.13
CA PHE A 38 8.11 -4.92 2.42
C PHE A 38 7.68 -4.42 3.81
N ILE A 39 6.62 -3.63 3.84
CA ILE A 39 6.01 -3.11 5.07
C ILE A 39 4.78 -3.95 5.35
N ASP A 40 4.93 -4.88 6.29
CA ASP A 40 3.92 -5.87 6.68
C ASP A 40 3.11 -5.36 7.87
N ALA A 41 2.06 -4.58 7.58
CA ALA A 41 1.16 -4.06 8.60
C ALA A 41 0.15 -5.10 9.11
N GLU A 42 0.00 -6.24 8.42
CA GLU A 42 -0.86 -7.34 8.86
C GLU A 42 -0.08 -8.39 9.69
N HIS A 43 1.25 -8.30 9.76
CA HIS A 43 2.14 -9.27 10.41
C HIS A 43 1.90 -10.71 9.91
N ALA A 44 1.65 -10.85 8.63
CA ALA A 44 1.19 -12.09 8.01
C ALA A 44 2.14 -12.66 6.95
N LEU A 45 3.31 -12.05 6.75
CA LEU A 45 4.29 -12.53 5.78
C LEU A 45 4.86 -13.87 6.24
N ASP A 46 4.71 -14.88 5.40
CA ASP A 46 5.38 -16.19 5.56
C ASP A 46 6.69 -16.18 4.75
N PRO A 47 7.86 -16.20 5.43
CA PRO A 47 9.15 -16.20 4.75
C PRO A 47 9.35 -17.43 3.86
N GLN A 48 8.90 -18.60 4.31
CA GLN A 48 9.05 -19.85 3.54
C GLN A 48 8.21 -19.82 2.26
N TYR A 49 7.05 -19.18 2.31
CA TYR A 49 6.23 -18.99 1.13
C TYR A 49 6.86 -17.98 0.17
N ALA A 50 7.44 -16.89 0.68
CA ALA A 50 8.14 -15.90 -0.12
C ALA A 50 9.35 -16.53 -0.86
N GLU A 51 10.15 -17.34 -0.18
CA GLU A 51 11.28 -18.07 -0.77
C GLU A 51 10.83 -19.02 -1.89
N LYS A 52 9.72 -19.73 -1.72
CA LYS A 52 9.14 -20.61 -2.76
C LYS A 52 8.73 -19.85 -4.02
N LEU A 53 8.38 -18.57 -3.88
CA LEU A 53 8.06 -17.67 -4.99
C LEU A 53 9.31 -17.02 -5.62
N GLY A 54 10.49 -17.31 -5.07
CA GLY A 54 11.78 -16.84 -5.57
C GLY A 54 12.25 -15.52 -4.97
N VAL A 55 11.66 -15.09 -3.86
CA VAL A 55 12.13 -13.92 -3.11
C VAL A 55 13.38 -14.30 -2.31
N ASN A 56 14.42 -13.50 -2.41
CA ASN A 56 15.56 -13.54 -1.49
C ASN A 56 15.19 -12.80 -0.20
N VAL A 57 14.81 -13.54 0.83
CA VAL A 57 14.33 -12.98 2.10
C VAL A 57 15.44 -12.29 2.86
N ASP A 58 16.70 -12.76 2.74
CA ASP A 58 17.86 -12.16 3.43
C ASP A 58 18.18 -10.75 2.92
N GLU A 59 17.84 -10.45 1.66
CA GLU A 59 18.02 -9.14 1.05
C GLU A 59 16.75 -8.27 1.07
N LEU A 60 15.64 -8.80 1.60
CA LEU A 60 14.39 -8.07 1.69
C LEU A 60 14.37 -7.20 2.95
N LEU A 61 14.20 -5.89 2.78
CA LEU A 61 14.01 -4.99 3.91
C LEU A 61 12.58 -5.17 4.47
N LEU A 62 12.44 -5.92 5.56
CA LEU A 62 11.15 -6.16 6.20
C LEU A 62 10.95 -5.18 7.36
N SER A 63 9.78 -4.54 7.40
CA SER A 63 9.33 -3.69 8.51
C SER A 63 7.91 -4.09 8.92
N GLN A 64 7.67 -4.21 10.22
CA GLN A 64 6.38 -4.58 10.82
C GLN A 64 5.96 -3.49 11.80
N PRO A 65 5.38 -2.39 11.34
CA PRO A 65 4.98 -1.27 12.16
C PRO A 65 3.68 -1.55 12.93
N ASP A 66 3.57 -1.00 14.14
CA ASP A 66 2.39 -1.12 14.99
C ASP A 66 1.28 -0.12 14.64
N THR A 67 1.63 1.00 14.00
CA THR A 67 0.68 2.06 13.65
C THR A 67 0.77 2.46 12.18
N GLY A 68 -0.33 2.99 11.64
CA GLY A 68 -0.38 3.48 10.28
C GLY A 68 0.60 4.63 10.02
N GLU A 69 0.79 5.51 11.00
CA GLU A 69 1.76 6.60 10.93
C GLU A 69 3.19 6.08 10.78
N GLN A 70 3.58 5.09 11.60
CA GLN A 70 4.91 4.47 11.52
C GLN A 70 5.14 3.82 10.16
N ALA A 71 4.16 3.07 9.65
CA ALA A 71 4.24 2.43 8.34
C ALA A 71 4.52 3.44 7.22
N LEU A 72 3.77 4.54 7.23
CA LEU A 72 3.85 5.58 6.21
C LEU A 72 5.12 6.43 6.35
N GLU A 73 5.61 6.65 7.58
CA GLU A 73 6.89 7.31 7.83
C GLU A 73 8.07 6.47 7.36
N VAL A 74 8.07 5.16 7.63
CA VAL A 74 9.07 4.22 7.12
C VAL A 74 9.08 4.22 5.59
N ALA A 75 7.90 4.16 4.95
CA ALA A 75 7.80 4.24 3.50
C ALA A 75 8.38 5.56 2.94
N ASP A 76 8.03 6.70 3.54
CA ASP A 76 8.53 8.01 3.12
C ASP A 76 10.06 8.11 3.28
N MET A 77 10.61 7.57 4.37
CA MET A 77 12.05 7.54 4.64
C MET A 77 12.79 6.68 3.61
N LEU A 78 12.29 5.48 3.34
CA LEU A 78 12.87 4.56 2.35
C LEU A 78 12.87 5.18 0.94
N VAL A 79 11.76 5.79 0.53
CA VAL A 79 11.67 6.48 -0.76
C VAL A 79 12.63 7.66 -0.84
N LYS A 80 12.75 8.46 0.23
CA LYS A 80 13.68 9.61 0.27
C LYS A 80 15.13 9.21 0.23
N SER A 81 15.50 8.09 0.81
CA SER A 81 16.88 7.59 0.83
C SER A 81 17.43 7.31 -0.57
N LYS A 82 16.52 7.06 -1.55
CA LYS A 82 16.86 6.60 -2.92
C LYS A 82 17.63 5.27 -2.93
N SER A 83 17.57 4.51 -1.84
CA SER A 83 18.28 3.24 -1.69
C SER A 83 17.37 2.05 -2.00
N VAL A 84 16.10 2.28 -2.32
CA VAL A 84 15.13 1.25 -2.65
C VAL A 84 14.47 1.54 -3.99
N ASP A 85 14.26 0.49 -4.76
CA ASP A 85 13.59 0.57 -6.06
C ASP A 85 12.10 0.23 -5.93
N LEU A 86 11.76 -0.62 -4.97
CA LEU A 86 10.39 -1.09 -4.74
C LEU A 86 10.05 -1.08 -3.24
N VAL A 87 8.92 -0.46 -2.90
CA VAL A 87 8.34 -0.50 -1.55
C VAL A 87 6.93 -1.05 -1.65
N ILE A 88 6.63 -2.11 -0.91
CA ILE A 88 5.30 -2.72 -0.82
C ILE A 88 4.73 -2.50 0.57
N ILE A 89 3.46 -2.13 0.66
CA ILE A 89 2.72 -1.94 1.90
C ILE A 89 1.52 -2.88 1.90
N ASP A 90 1.56 -3.90 2.77
CA ASP A 90 0.49 -4.90 2.94
C ASP A 90 -0.08 -4.82 4.37
N SER A 91 -1.29 -4.38 4.58
CA SER A 91 -2.23 -3.75 3.65
C SER A 91 -2.71 -2.41 4.21
N VAL A 92 -3.26 -1.54 3.36
CA VAL A 92 -3.86 -0.26 3.79
C VAL A 92 -4.95 -0.46 4.86
N ALA A 93 -5.66 -1.59 4.80
CA ALA A 93 -6.70 -1.92 5.77
C ALA A 93 -6.18 -2.09 7.21
N ALA A 94 -4.92 -2.49 7.37
CA ALA A 94 -4.25 -2.69 8.65
C ALA A 94 -3.55 -1.41 9.17
N LEU A 95 -3.50 -0.34 8.37
CA LEU A 95 -2.93 0.93 8.80
C LEU A 95 -3.89 1.68 9.74
N VAL A 96 -3.87 1.28 11.01
CA VAL A 96 -4.69 1.90 12.05
C VAL A 96 -3.99 3.16 12.56
N PRO A 97 -4.67 4.33 12.57
CA PRO A 97 -4.14 5.54 13.17
C PRO A 97 -3.86 5.37 14.66
N ARG A 98 -2.76 5.97 15.15
CA ARG A 98 -2.40 5.92 16.58
C ARG A 98 -3.54 6.39 17.47
N ALA A 99 -4.22 7.47 17.11
CA ALA A 99 -5.35 8.01 17.87
C ALA A 99 -6.52 7.02 18.00
N GLU A 100 -6.67 6.11 17.05
CA GLU A 100 -7.69 5.04 17.11
C GLU A 100 -7.24 3.89 18.01
N ILE A 101 -5.93 3.62 18.09
CA ILE A 101 -5.36 2.61 18.99
C ILE A 101 -5.38 3.07 20.45
N GLU A 102 -5.08 4.36 20.71
CA GLU A 102 -5.00 4.96 22.04
C GLU A 102 -6.37 5.44 22.57
N GLY A 103 -7.40 5.50 21.72
CA GLY A 103 -8.77 5.90 22.08
C GLY A 103 -9.52 4.83 22.87
N GLU A 104 -10.60 5.25 23.56
CA GLU A 104 -11.47 4.32 24.30
C GLU A 104 -12.38 3.53 23.35
N MET A 105 -12.76 2.31 23.75
CA MET A 105 -13.75 1.49 23.01
C MET A 105 -15.08 2.25 22.92
N GLY A 106 -15.45 2.64 21.69
CA GLY A 106 -16.68 3.37 21.40
C GLY A 106 -16.47 4.79 20.89
N ASP A 107 -15.25 5.29 20.90
CA ASP A 107 -14.91 6.57 20.30
C ASP A 107 -15.06 6.50 18.77
N HIS A 108 -15.90 7.39 18.24
CA HIS A 108 -16.14 7.47 16.80
C HIS A 108 -15.04 8.28 16.08
N HIS A 109 -13.97 7.62 15.68
CA HIS A 109 -12.89 8.23 14.90
C HIS A 109 -13.19 8.21 13.39
N VAL A 110 -14.33 8.79 13.01
CA VAL A 110 -14.80 8.77 11.61
C VAL A 110 -13.77 9.43 10.67
N GLY A 111 -13.24 8.64 9.76
CA GLY A 111 -12.40 9.12 8.65
C GLY A 111 -10.96 9.43 9.00
N LEU A 112 -10.44 9.10 10.18
CA LEU A 112 -9.02 9.30 10.54
C LEU A 112 -8.10 8.57 9.57
N GLN A 113 -8.37 7.30 9.27
CA GLN A 113 -7.57 6.51 8.34
C GLN A 113 -7.57 7.15 6.93
N ALA A 114 -8.71 7.64 6.46
CA ALA A 114 -8.79 8.30 5.15
C ALA A 114 -7.99 9.62 5.12
N ARG A 115 -7.99 10.39 6.21
CA ARG A 115 -7.16 11.61 6.34
C ARG A 115 -5.68 11.29 6.37
N LEU A 116 -5.28 10.28 7.17
CA LEU A 116 -3.90 9.80 7.24
C LEU A 116 -3.39 9.39 5.86
N MET A 117 -4.15 8.54 5.15
CA MET A 117 -3.79 8.10 3.81
C MET A 117 -3.71 9.25 2.80
N SER A 118 -4.66 10.17 2.83
CA SER A 118 -4.66 11.34 1.93
C SER A 118 -3.46 12.25 2.17
N GLN A 119 -3.08 12.45 3.42
CA GLN A 119 -1.91 13.25 3.80
C GLN A 119 -0.62 12.57 3.39
N ALA A 120 -0.48 11.28 3.70
CA ALA A 120 0.70 10.49 3.38
C ALA A 120 0.92 10.38 1.87
N LEU A 121 -0.13 10.07 1.10
CA LEU A 121 -0.03 9.96 -0.36
C LEU A 121 0.45 11.26 -0.99
N ARG A 122 -0.06 12.41 -0.55
CA ARG A 122 0.42 13.72 -1.04
C ARG A 122 1.92 13.94 -0.77
N LYS A 123 2.39 13.55 0.43
CA LYS A 123 3.79 13.68 0.83
C LYS A 123 4.69 12.72 0.05
N ILE A 124 4.29 11.45 -0.01
CA ILE A 124 5.08 10.38 -0.64
C ILE A 124 5.16 10.58 -2.16
N THR A 125 4.06 10.99 -2.84
CA THR A 125 4.04 11.18 -4.30
C THR A 125 5.14 12.12 -4.78
N GLY A 126 5.34 13.25 -4.09
CA GLY A 126 6.40 14.19 -4.45
C GLY A 126 7.82 13.61 -4.26
N ASN A 127 7.99 12.67 -3.34
CA ASN A 127 9.27 12.00 -3.11
C ASN A 127 9.51 10.87 -4.11
N ILE A 128 8.46 10.10 -4.48
CA ILE A 128 8.53 9.04 -5.49
C ILE A 128 9.00 9.61 -6.83
N GLN A 129 8.41 10.71 -7.29
CA GLN A 129 8.82 11.35 -8.55
C GLN A 129 10.30 11.74 -8.60
N ARG A 130 10.89 12.04 -7.44
CA ARG A 130 12.32 12.43 -7.33
C ARG A 130 13.26 11.26 -7.09
N SER A 131 12.77 10.17 -6.52
CA SER A 131 13.59 8.99 -6.21
C SER A 131 13.63 7.98 -7.36
N GLY A 132 12.60 7.92 -8.19
CA GLY A 132 12.41 6.87 -9.18
C GLY A 132 11.91 5.54 -8.59
N ALA A 133 11.70 5.47 -7.28
CA ALA A 133 11.19 4.27 -6.61
C ALA A 133 9.72 3.99 -6.99
N THR A 134 9.34 2.72 -6.99
CA THR A 134 7.96 2.28 -7.14
C THR A 134 7.36 1.96 -5.78
N VAL A 135 6.18 2.49 -5.47
CA VAL A 135 5.45 2.17 -4.23
C VAL A 135 4.14 1.47 -4.55
N VAL A 136 3.94 0.31 -3.93
CA VAL A 136 2.76 -0.54 -4.13
C VAL A 136 1.97 -0.59 -2.84
N PHE A 137 0.69 -0.21 -2.89
CA PHE A 137 -0.23 -0.35 -1.78
C PHE A 137 -1.20 -1.50 -2.05
N ILE A 138 -1.24 -2.48 -1.15
CA ILE A 138 -2.28 -3.51 -1.17
C ILE A 138 -3.48 -2.98 -0.39
N ASN A 139 -4.68 -3.06 -0.99
CA ASN A 139 -5.90 -2.61 -0.33
C ASN A 139 -7.01 -3.67 -0.45
N GLN A 140 -8.00 -3.58 0.44
CA GLN A 140 -9.19 -4.43 0.43
C GLN A 140 -10.37 -3.65 -0.15
N ILE A 141 -11.18 -4.31 -0.97
CA ILE A 141 -12.45 -3.76 -1.46
C ILE A 141 -13.53 -4.13 -0.46
N ARG A 142 -14.37 -3.16 -0.11
CA ARG A 142 -15.56 -3.33 0.72
C ARG A 142 -16.78 -2.88 -0.06
N MET A 143 -17.91 -3.53 0.20
CA MET A 143 -19.19 -3.16 -0.40
C MET A 143 -19.95 -2.22 0.52
N LYS A 144 -20.34 -1.06 0.00
CA LYS A 144 -21.25 -0.14 0.70
C LYS A 144 -22.69 -0.66 0.57
N ILE A 145 -23.36 -0.85 1.71
CA ILE A 145 -24.77 -1.20 1.75
C ILE A 145 -25.62 0.03 1.48
N GLY A 146 -26.67 -0.08 0.65
CA GLY A 146 -27.64 1.00 0.42
C GLY A 146 -27.26 2.00 -0.69
N VAL A 147 -26.30 1.67 -1.56
CA VAL A 147 -26.00 2.50 -2.74
C VAL A 147 -27.03 2.22 -3.83
N MET A 148 -27.93 3.17 -4.10
CA MET A 148 -28.96 3.04 -5.15
C MET A 148 -28.45 3.42 -6.54
N PHE A 149 -27.36 4.19 -6.65
CA PHE A 149 -26.74 4.62 -7.91
C PHE A 149 -25.22 4.59 -7.81
N GLY A 150 -24.54 4.09 -8.84
CA GLY A 150 -23.08 3.98 -8.92
C GLY A 150 -22.53 2.63 -8.43
N SER A 151 -21.18 2.49 -8.43
CA SER A 151 -20.54 1.27 -7.90
C SER A 151 -20.63 1.24 -6.38
N PRO A 152 -21.15 0.15 -5.78
CA PRO A 152 -21.17 -0.03 -4.33
C PRO A 152 -19.77 -0.32 -3.77
N GLU A 153 -18.78 -0.53 -4.61
CA GLU A 153 -17.42 -0.86 -4.20
C GLU A 153 -16.70 0.36 -3.61
N THR A 154 -16.09 0.18 -2.46
CA THR A 154 -15.25 1.19 -1.79
C THR A 154 -13.99 0.54 -1.25
N THR A 155 -12.92 1.30 -1.12
CA THR A 155 -11.69 0.83 -0.50
C THR A 155 -11.59 1.31 0.94
N THR A 156 -10.86 0.59 1.76
CA THR A 156 -10.48 1.03 3.09
C THR A 156 -9.64 2.31 2.96
N GLY A 157 -9.92 3.33 3.76
CA GLY A 157 -9.25 4.64 3.63
C GLY A 157 -9.95 5.62 2.67
N GLY A 158 -11.12 5.23 2.11
CA GLY A 158 -12.00 6.09 1.32
C GLY A 158 -11.56 6.29 -0.13
N ASN A 159 -12.40 6.99 -0.90
CA ASN A 159 -12.18 7.23 -2.33
C ASN A 159 -10.92 8.06 -2.65
N ALA A 160 -10.36 8.78 -1.68
CA ALA A 160 -9.12 9.54 -1.86
C ALA A 160 -7.94 8.63 -2.24
N CYS A 161 -7.97 7.36 -1.81
CA CYS A 161 -6.97 6.37 -2.19
C CYS A 161 -7.05 5.99 -3.68
N LEU A 162 -8.21 6.16 -4.31
CA LEU A 162 -8.45 5.85 -5.72
C LEU A 162 -8.09 7.00 -6.68
N LEU A 163 -8.18 8.25 -6.21
CA LEU A 163 -8.09 9.42 -7.09
C LEU A 163 -6.67 10.00 -7.27
N TYR A 164 -5.70 9.62 -6.44
CA TYR A 164 -4.43 10.37 -6.35
C TYR A 164 -3.29 9.89 -7.23
N THR A 165 -3.44 8.89 -8.07
CA THR A 165 -2.26 8.19 -8.59
C THR A 165 -2.23 7.88 -10.07
N SER A 166 -3.21 8.26 -10.86
CA SER A 166 -3.07 8.08 -12.29
C SER A 166 -3.44 9.37 -12.99
N PRO A 167 -2.53 9.99 -13.76
CA PRO A 167 -2.99 10.78 -14.88
C PRO A 167 -3.84 9.83 -15.73
N SER A 168 -5.13 10.14 -15.84
CA SER A 168 -6.01 9.43 -16.76
C SER A 168 -5.34 9.40 -18.13
N PRO A 169 -5.47 8.32 -18.93
CA PRO A 169 -5.02 8.34 -20.31
C PRO A 169 -5.58 9.53 -21.12
N ARG A 170 -6.65 10.18 -20.62
CA ARG A 170 -7.22 11.40 -21.18
C ARG A 170 -6.40 12.66 -20.87
N ASP A 171 -5.55 12.64 -19.85
CA ASP A 171 -4.73 13.80 -19.46
C ASP A 171 -3.38 13.82 -20.19
N ALA A 172 -3.00 12.71 -20.84
CA ALA A 172 -1.79 12.61 -21.66
C ALA A 172 -1.91 13.30 -23.03
N HIS A 173 -3.08 13.84 -23.36
CA HIS A 173 -3.36 14.49 -24.65
C HIS A 173 -3.71 16.00 -24.51
N LYS A 174 -3.28 16.64 -23.45
CA LYS A 174 -3.36 18.12 -23.33
C LYS A 174 -2.00 18.75 -23.29
#